data_96cc223423310718725cd5eb053f4910
#
_entry.id   96cc223423310718725cd5eb053f4910
#
_cell.length_a   1.000
_cell.length_b   1.000
_cell.length_c   1.000
_cell.angle_alpha   90.00
_cell.angle_beta   90.00
_cell.angle_gamma   90.00
#
_symmetry.space_group_name_H-M   'P 1'
#
loop_
_entity.id
_entity.type
_entity.pdbx_description
1 polymer ?
#
loop_
_entity_poly.entity_id
_entity_poly.type
_entity_poly.pdbx_seq_one_letter_code
_entity_poly.pdbx_strand_id
1 'polypeptide(L)'
;MEYVDTKKGTNLLMFRPIRDFVRICLFFGLVLALPAGPAAAAEGVQDLLPDSRAVRGSGLITAAWLGQPVRRYGHGVLGDRIEGGTLYARLTNGRTIGHRLDSRSVFEDLTVRLADLNGNGQDELIVVQSNLEKGSALAVFGLRAGRLQAIARTPWIGTRNRWLNPAGIADYNGDGVPEIAIVRTPHIGGTLQFWQLAGGELVAKGEQYGFSNHRIGSRIQDLSATLDWDSNGIVDLLLPEVGRRSLAIVTLSGGTARVLATLPMPAEVRGPLTLDAGGRTVRVPLENGEMVTVSPER
;
A
#
# COMPACT_ATOMS: atom_id res chain seq x y z
N MET A 1 53.87 -51.73 -20.64
CA MET A 1 54.58 -51.04 -19.52
C MET A 1 54.56 -49.55 -19.88
N GLU A 2 53.49 -48.86 -19.51
CA GLU A 2 53.47 -47.39 -19.36
C GLU A 2 52.20 -46.99 -18.69
N TYR A 3 52.38 -46.29 -17.61
CA TYR A 3 51.36 -45.84 -16.67
C TYR A 3 50.80 -44.53 -17.20
N VAL A 4 49.48 -44.43 -17.47
CA VAL A 4 48.83 -43.16 -17.77
C VAL A 4 47.90 -42.77 -16.61
N ASP A 5 48.33 -41.76 -15.89
CA ASP A 5 47.62 -41.10 -14.82
C ASP A 5 46.46 -40.22 -15.39
N THR A 6 45.21 -40.60 -15.15
CA THR A 6 44.04 -39.79 -15.51
C THR A 6 43.59 -38.97 -14.29
N LYS A 7 44.08 -37.76 -14.19
CA LYS A 7 43.53 -36.76 -13.27
C LYS A 7 42.13 -36.36 -13.70
N LYS A 8 41.15 -36.72 -12.88
CA LYS A 8 39.76 -36.22 -12.95
C LYS A 8 39.74 -34.71 -12.67
N GLY A 9 39.45 -33.93 -13.70
CA GLY A 9 39.10 -32.50 -13.57
C GLY A 9 37.68 -32.32 -13.05
N THR A 10 37.53 -31.98 -11.79
CA THR A 10 36.24 -31.55 -11.24
C THR A 10 36.04 -30.10 -11.63
N ASN A 11 35.14 -29.83 -12.58
CA ASN A 11 34.66 -28.50 -12.89
C ASN A 11 33.76 -28.03 -11.73
N LEU A 12 34.33 -27.30 -10.80
CA LEU A 12 33.63 -26.60 -9.76
C LEU A 12 33.05 -25.31 -10.37
N LEU A 13 31.75 -25.32 -10.71
CA LEU A 13 31.01 -24.14 -11.04
C LEU A 13 30.92 -23.29 -9.74
N MET A 14 31.78 -22.31 -9.61
CA MET A 14 31.67 -21.30 -8.57
C MET A 14 30.47 -20.42 -8.92
N PHE A 15 29.34 -20.68 -8.26
CA PHE A 15 28.31 -19.67 -8.11
C PHE A 15 28.89 -18.56 -7.24
N ARG A 16 29.13 -17.41 -7.82
CA ARG A 16 29.37 -16.18 -7.05
C ARG A 16 28.03 -15.80 -6.39
N PRO A 17 27.94 -15.72 -5.06
CA PRO A 17 26.78 -15.11 -4.44
C PRO A 17 26.80 -13.64 -4.84
N ILE A 18 25.74 -13.13 -5.42
CA ILE A 18 25.48 -11.71 -5.56
C ILE A 18 25.32 -11.22 -4.13
N ARG A 19 26.37 -10.60 -3.60
CA ARG A 19 26.35 -9.89 -2.32
C ARG A 19 25.84 -8.49 -2.62
N ASP A 20 24.51 -8.34 -2.53
CA ASP A 20 23.92 -7.01 -2.45
C ASP A 20 24.27 -6.43 -1.08
N PHE A 21 25.31 -5.61 -1.03
CA PHE A 21 25.68 -4.83 0.14
C PHE A 21 24.75 -3.61 0.19
N VAL A 22 23.75 -3.65 1.06
CA VAL A 22 22.95 -2.48 1.40
C VAL A 22 23.67 -1.67 2.46
N ARG A 23 23.91 -0.38 2.21
CA ARG A 23 24.41 0.53 3.24
C ARG A 23 23.30 0.88 4.22
N ILE A 24 23.36 0.30 5.41
CA ILE A 24 22.52 0.69 6.54
C ILE A 24 23.28 1.78 7.30
N CYS A 25 22.83 3.03 7.18
CA CYS A 25 23.38 4.13 7.99
C CYS A 25 22.51 4.32 9.23
N LEU A 26 23.07 4.03 10.40
CA LEU A 26 22.48 4.32 11.71
C LEU A 26 22.79 5.77 12.08
N PHE A 27 21.79 6.63 12.07
CA PHE A 27 21.93 8.00 12.57
C PHE A 27 21.28 8.11 13.96
N PHE A 28 22.07 8.34 14.99
CA PHE A 28 21.62 8.83 16.28
C PHE A 28 21.40 10.35 16.17
N GLY A 29 20.21 10.75 15.76
CA GLY A 29 19.83 12.17 15.69
C GLY A 29 18.76 12.47 16.74
N LEU A 30 19.06 13.36 17.67
CA LEU A 30 18.08 13.97 18.54
C LEU A 30 17.17 14.86 17.66
N VAL A 31 16.03 14.33 17.22
CA VAL A 31 15.03 15.10 16.47
C VAL A 31 14.21 15.91 17.47
N LEU A 32 14.51 17.20 17.56
CA LEU A 32 13.56 18.18 18.08
C LEU A 32 12.33 18.15 17.15
N ALA A 33 11.28 17.47 17.58
CA ALA A 33 10.00 17.48 16.90
C ALA A 33 9.44 18.91 16.98
N LEU A 34 9.51 19.65 15.89
CA LEU A 34 8.65 20.83 15.72
C LEU A 34 7.21 20.33 15.73
N PRO A 35 6.30 20.94 16.51
CA PRO A 35 4.90 20.56 16.47
C PRO A 35 4.39 20.74 15.04
N ALA A 36 3.89 19.67 14.44
CA ALA A 36 3.11 19.76 13.21
C ALA A 36 1.96 20.71 13.50
N GLY A 37 1.97 21.86 12.86
CA GLY A 37 0.84 22.80 12.95
C GLY A 37 -0.45 22.08 12.58
N PRO A 38 -1.60 22.48 13.15
CA PRO A 38 -2.88 21.84 12.86
C PRO A 38 -3.06 21.82 11.33
N ALA A 39 -3.19 20.64 10.76
CA ALA A 39 -3.57 20.49 9.36
C ALA A 39 -4.85 21.32 9.20
N ALA A 40 -4.81 22.35 8.34
CA ALA A 40 -5.95 23.21 8.10
C ALA A 40 -7.13 22.29 7.74
N ALA A 41 -8.11 22.24 8.64
CA ALA A 41 -9.33 21.50 8.41
C ALA A 41 -9.90 22.01 7.08
N ALA A 42 -10.04 21.13 6.10
CA ALA A 42 -10.56 21.51 4.81
C ALA A 42 -11.95 22.10 5.04
N GLU A 43 -12.14 23.40 4.77
CA GLU A 43 -13.41 24.09 4.94
C GLU A 43 -14.54 23.27 4.32
N GLY A 44 -15.59 22.98 5.11
CA GLY A 44 -16.81 22.28 4.65
C GLY A 44 -16.72 20.75 4.59
N VAL A 45 -15.78 20.08 5.27
CA VAL A 45 -15.82 18.65 5.49
C VAL A 45 -16.87 18.35 6.56
N GLN A 46 -17.91 17.59 6.19
CA GLN A 46 -19.00 17.19 7.10
C GLN A 46 -18.85 15.73 7.50
N ASP A 47 -19.30 15.38 8.69
CA ASP A 47 -19.37 13.99 9.20
C ASP A 47 -18.09 13.19 9.06
N LEU A 48 -16.91 13.84 9.12
CA LEU A 48 -15.63 13.17 8.99
C LEU A 48 -15.52 12.02 9.99
N LEU A 49 -15.05 10.88 9.51
CA LEU A 49 -14.74 9.74 10.36
C LEU A 49 -13.63 10.13 11.36
N PRO A 50 -13.78 9.87 12.68
CA PRO A 50 -12.70 10.10 13.64
C PRO A 50 -11.38 9.47 13.18
N ASP A 51 -10.28 10.15 13.41
CA ASP A 51 -8.91 9.72 13.02
C ASP A 51 -8.67 9.60 11.49
N SER A 52 -9.64 9.99 10.66
CA SER A 52 -9.54 10.10 9.21
C SER A 52 -9.17 11.52 8.79
N ARG A 53 -8.80 11.66 7.53
CA ARG A 53 -8.52 12.97 6.92
C ARG A 53 -9.15 13.07 5.54
N ALA A 54 -9.52 14.30 5.16
CA ALA A 54 -9.82 14.58 3.77
C ALA A 54 -8.52 14.64 2.97
N VAL A 55 -8.53 14.03 1.79
CA VAL A 55 -7.42 14.07 0.84
C VAL A 55 -7.77 14.98 -0.33
N ARG A 56 -6.76 15.68 -0.85
CA ARG A 56 -6.92 16.52 -2.06
C ARG A 56 -6.87 15.63 -3.29
N GLY A 57 -7.78 15.89 -4.23
CA GLY A 57 -7.80 15.27 -5.53
C GLY A 57 -7.37 16.23 -6.64
N SER A 58 -7.28 15.71 -7.85
CA SER A 58 -7.05 16.42 -9.11
C SER A 58 -8.32 16.36 -9.99
N GLY A 59 -8.32 17.05 -11.11
CA GLY A 59 -9.45 17.05 -12.02
C GLY A 59 -10.74 17.61 -11.40
N LEU A 60 -11.86 16.93 -11.58
CA LEU A 60 -13.18 17.36 -11.09
C LEU A 60 -13.39 17.17 -9.58
N ILE A 61 -12.63 16.29 -8.93
CA ILE A 61 -12.70 16.02 -7.49
C ILE A 61 -11.61 16.82 -6.79
N THR A 62 -12.00 17.78 -5.97
CA THR A 62 -11.04 18.63 -5.23
C THR A 62 -10.69 18.07 -3.86
N ALA A 63 -11.57 17.25 -3.26
CA ALA A 63 -11.31 16.53 -2.02
C ALA A 63 -12.18 15.29 -1.91
N ALA A 64 -11.69 14.28 -1.17
CA ALA A 64 -12.46 13.08 -0.81
C ALA A 64 -12.19 12.68 0.65
N TRP A 65 -13.21 12.08 1.30
CA TRP A 65 -13.10 11.62 2.69
C TRP A 65 -14.12 10.54 3.02
N LEU A 66 -13.85 9.81 4.11
CA LEU A 66 -14.79 8.89 4.72
C LEU A 66 -15.56 9.59 5.83
N GLY A 67 -16.84 9.33 5.92
CA GLY A 67 -17.69 9.93 6.91
C GLY A 67 -18.89 9.07 7.30
N GLN A 68 -19.83 9.68 8.01
CA GLN A 68 -20.94 8.97 8.64
C GLN A 68 -20.44 7.84 9.56
N PRO A 69 -19.86 8.18 10.75
CA PRO A 69 -19.34 7.18 11.69
C PRO A 69 -20.41 6.17 12.08
N VAL A 70 -20.11 4.88 11.95
CA VAL A 70 -21.00 3.75 12.28
C VAL A 70 -20.27 2.70 13.12
N ARG A 71 -21.03 1.94 13.94
CA ARG A 71 -20.50 0.89 14.84
C ARG A 71 -21.00 -0.52 14.52
N ARG A 72 -21.56 -0.72 13.32
CA ARG A 72 -22.14 -2.02 12.92
C ARG A 72 -21.12 -3.10 12.58
N TYR A 73 -19.81 -2.75 12.45
CA TYR A 73 -18.72 -3.68 12.18
C TYR A 73 -17.67 -3.59 13.29
N GLY A 74 -17.55 -4.62 14.10
CA GLY A 74 -16.76 -4.58 15.33
C GLY A 74 -15.37 -5.20 15.21
N HIS A 75 -14.74 -5.17 14.03
CA HIS A 75 -13.43 -5.80 13.81
C HIS A 75 -12.31 -5.08 14.56
N GLY A 76 -12.26 -3.75 14.51
CA GLY A 76 -11.30 -2.93 15.24
C GLY A 76 -9.86 -3.08 14.77
N VAL A 77 -9.63 -3.46 13.53
CA VAL A 77 -8.30 -3.65 12.95
C VAL A 77 -7.49 -2.35 12.91
N LEU A 78 -8.17 -1.21 12.79
CA LEU A 78 -7.61 0.15 12.75
C LEU A 78 -7.58 0.86 14.11
N GLY A 79 -7.77 0.13 15.22
CA GLY A 79 -7.59 0.62 16.59
C GLY A 79 -8.88 0.96 17.34
N ASP A 80 -9.99 1.13 16.67
CA ASP A 80 -11.31 1.28 17.29
C ASP A 80 -12.39 0.47 16.53
N ARG A 81 -13.66 0.73 16.83
CA ARG A 81 -14.81 0.04 16.20
C ARG A 81 -15.75 1.03 15.50
N ILE A 82 -15.16 2.12 15.01
CA ILE A 82 -15.91 3.18 14.31
C ILE A 82 -15.46 3.17 12.86
N GLU A 83 -16.37 2.82 11.97
CA GLU A 83 -16.10 2.71 10.54
C GLU A 83 -16.89 3.74 9.73
N GLY A 84 -16.47 4.01 8.50
CA GLY A 84 -17.18 4.90 7.59
C GLY A 84 -18.44 4.28 7.01
N GLY A 85 -19.56 5.01 7.05
CA GLY A 85 -20.80 4.63 6.37
C GLY A 85 -20.97 5.23 4.98
N THR A 86 -20.24 6.32 4.69
CA THR A 86 -20.36 7.10 3.46
C THR A 86 -18.99 7.55 2.96
N LEU A 87 -18.74 7.39 1.67
CA LEU A 87 -17.64 7.99 0.95
C LEU A 87 -18.12 9.32 0.34
N TYR A 88 -17.44 10.42 0.67
CA TYR A 88 -17.74 11.76 0.17
C TYR A 88 -16.69 12.23 -0.83
N ALA A 89 -17.11 13.04 -1.78
CA ALA A 89 -16.26 13.83 -2.65
C ALA A 89 -16.80 15.25 -2.82
N ARG A 90 -15.87 16.23 -2.80
CA ARG A 90 -16.16 17.62 -3.18
C ARG A 90 -15.72 17.84 -4.61
N LEU A 91 -16.58 18.45 -5.40
CA LEU A 91 -16.35 18.78 -6.79
C LEU A 91 -15.82 20.21 -6.95
N THR A 92 -15.21 20.52 -8.08
CA THR A 92 -14.72 21.87 -8.44
C THR A 92 -15.78 22.95 -8.39
N ASN A 93 -17.06 22.60 -8.59
CA ASN A 93 -18.19 23.53 -8.48
C ASN A 93 -18.70 23.72 -7.04
N GLY A 94 -17.96 23.25 -6.02
CA GLY A 94 -18.27 23.36 -4.59
C GLY A 94 -19.29 22.33 -4.06
N ARG A 95 -19.96 21.56 -4.93
CA ARG A 95 -20.90 20.54 -4.48
C ARG A 95 -20.19 19.40 -3.76
N THR A 96 -20.75 18.97 -2.64
CA THR A 96 -20.39 17.71 -2.00
C THR A 96 -21.39 16.63 -2.42
N ILE A 97 -20.87 15.49 -2.84
CA ILE A 97 -21.63 14.30 -3.20
C ILE A 97 -21.18 13.14 -2.34
N GLY A 98 -22.03 12.15 -2.11
CA GLY A 98 -21.72 11.00 -1.27
C GLY A 98 -22.26 9.70 -1.86
N HIS A 99 -21.53 8.61 -1.57
CA HIS A 99 -21.97 7.24 -1.78
C HIS A 99 -22.13 6.56 -0.43
N ARG A 100 -23.38 6.32 -0.04
CA ARG A 100 -23.70 5.66 1.23
C ARG A 100 -23.81 4.14 1.02
N LEU A 101 -23.13 3.40 1.89
CA LEU A 101 -23.24 1.93 1.93
C LEU A 101 -24.53 1.48 2.61
N ASP A 102 -24.96 0.27 2.24
CA ASP A 102 -26.04 -0.43 2.92
C ASP A 102 -25.67 -0.83 4.37
N SER A 103 -26.63 -1.39 5.11
CA SER A 103 -26.45 -1.80 6.50
C SER A 103 -25.51 -3.01 6.67
N ARG A 104 -25.15 -3.71 5.60
CA ARG A 104 -24.31 -4.91 5.62
C ARG A 104 -22.85 -4.61 5.31
N SER A 105 -22.49 -3.35 5.04
CA SER A 105 -21.16 -2.95 4.63
C SER A 105 -20.71 -1.68 5.36
N VAL A 106 -19.39 -1.51 5.47
CA VAL A 106 -18.70 -0.31 5.98
C VAL A 106 -17.48 -0.02 5.12
N PHE A 107 -16.96 1.20 5.19
CA PHE A 107 -15.61 1.53 4.77
C PHE A 107 -14.68 1.35 5.97
N GLU A 108 -13.91 0.26 5.98
CA GLU A 108 -12.92 -0.08 7.01
C GLU A 108 -11.55 0.44 6.59
N ASP A 109 -11.45 1.77 6.57
CA ASP A 109 -10.30 2.52 6.09
C ASP A 109 -10.23 3.88 6.78
N LEU A 110 -9.06 4.50 6.83
CA LEU A 110 -8.86 5.86 7.40
C LEU A 110 -8.64 6.90 6.31
N THR A 111 -8.25 6.49 5.11
CA THR A 111 -7.84 7.41 4.05
C THR A 111 -8.35 6.93 2.70
N VAL A 112 -9.00 7.85 1.97
CA VAL A 112 -9.30 7.65 0.55
C VAL A 112 -8.00 7.83 -0.25
N ARG A 113 -7.74 6.96 -1.22
CA ARG A 113 -6.65 7.14 -2.17
C ARG A 113 -7.25 7.60 -3.49
N LEU A 114 -6.59 8.54 -4.14
CA LEU A 114 -7.04 9.15 -5.40
C LEU A 114 -5.97 8.91 -6.46
N ALA A 115 -6.35 8.37 -7.58
CA ALA A 115 -5.49 8.17 -8.74
C ALA A 115 -6.33 8.07 -10.02
N ASP A 116 -5.83 8.58 -11.13
CA ASP A 116 -6.37 8.31 -12.47
C ASP A 116 -5.93 6.89 -12.90
N LEU A 117 -6.80 5.91 -12.70
CA LEU A 117 -6.51 4.49 -12.97
C LEU A 117 -6.73 4.09 -14.43
N ASN A 118 -7.34 4.97 -15.24
CA ASN A 118 -7.75 4.65 -16.60
C ASN A 118 -7.26 5.66 -17.65
N GLY A 119 -6.46 6.65 -17.24
CA GLY A 119 -5.84 7.64 -18.11
C GLY A 119 -6.81 8.68 -18.69
N ASN A 120 -7.97 8.89 -18.05
CA ASN A 120 -8.98 9.83 -18.54
C ASN A 120 -8.87 11.25 -17.96
N GLY A 121 -7.87 11.51 -17.12
CA GLY A 121 -7.63 12.78 -16.44
C GLY A 121 -8.52 13.02 -15.22
N GLN A 122 -9.26 12.02 -14.74
CA GLN A 122 -10.11 12.10 -13.55
C GLN A 122 -9.69 11.03 -12.55
N ASP A 123 -9.53 11.44 -11.30
CA ASP A 123 -9.21 10.50 -10.22
C ASP A 123 -10.37 9.54 -9.96
N GLU A 124 -10.06 8.26 -9.84
CA GLU A 124 -10.86 7.28 -9.13
C GLU A 124 -10.57 7.36 -7.62
N LEU A 125 -11.57 6.96 -6.81
CA LEU A 125 -11.46 6.88 -5.36
C LEU A 125 -11.30 5.42 -4.95
N ILE A 126 -10.19 5.10 -4.31
CA ILE A 126 -9.82 3.75 -3.90
C ILE A 126 -9.92 3.65 -2.38
N VAL A 127 -10.70 2.68 -1.88
CA VAL A 127 -10.97 2.49 -0.45
C VAL A 127 -11.12 1.00 -0.11
N VAL A 128 -10.93 0.67 1.16
CA VAL A 128 -11.24 -0.66 1.69
C VAL A 128 -12.69 -0.69 2.15
N GLN A 129 -13.48 -1.54 1.50
CA GLN A 129 -14.86 -1.84 1.88
C GLN A 129 -14.92 -3.19 2.58
N SER A 130 -15.56 -3.27 3.75
CA SER A 130 -15.78 -4.51 4.50
C SER A 130 -17.27 -4.86 4.57
N ASN A 131 -17.56 -6.13 4.39
CA ASN A 131 -18.90 -6.70 4.52
C ASN A 131 -18.99 -7.52 5.81
N LEU A 132 -20.13 -7.46 6.50
CA LEU A 132 -20.34 -8.11 7.80
C LEU A 132 -20.11 -9.62 7.80
N GLU A 133 -20.21 -10.28 6.65
CA GLU A 133 -20.08 -11.73 6.50
C GLU A 133 -18.86 -12.14 5.66
N LYS A 134 -18.50 -11.33 4.66
CA LYS A 134 -17.53 -11.70 3.60
C LYS A 134 -16.13 -11.12 3.81
N GLY A 135 -15.92 -10.31 4.87
CA GLY A 135 -14.67 -9.58 5.07
C GLY A 135 -14.48 -8.44 4.09
N SER A 136 -13.24 -8.07 3.81
CA SER A 136 -12.92 -6.89 3.02
C SER A 136 -12.73 -7.18 1.53
N ALA A 137 -12.85 -6.13 0.74
CA ALA A 137 -12.46 -6.03 -0.65
C ALA A 137 -11.92 -4.61 -0.92
N LEU A 138 -11.01 -4.47 -1.86
CA LEU A 138 -10.65 -3.17 -2.41
C LEU A 138 -11.76 -2.72 -3.34
N ALA A 139 -12.31 -1.53 -3.12
CA ALA A 139 -13.38 -0.95 -3.93
C ALA A 139 -12.89 0.32 -4.62
N VAL A 140 -13.23 0.47 -5.89
CA VAL A 140 -12.93 1.62 -6.73
C VAL A 140 -14.22 2.31 -7.09
N PHE A 141 -14.28 3.61 -6.82
CA PHE A 141 -15.41 4.49 -7.15
C PHE A 141 -14.99 5.53 -8.17
N GLY A 142 -15.90 5.89 -9.05
CA GLY A 142 -15.70 6.95 -10.02
C GLY A 142 -16.86 7.90 -10.06
N LEU A 143 -16.63 9.07 -10.66
CA LEU A 143 -17.67 10.07 -10.93
C LEU A 143 -18.39 9.70 -12.22
N ARG A 144 -19.68 9.29 -12.12
CA ARG A 144 -20.53 8.95 -13.27
C ARG A 144 -21.81 9.76 -13.21
N ALA A 145 -22.10 10.54 -14.28
CA ALA A 145 -23.29 11.39 -14.33
C ALA A 145 -23.50 12.27 -13.09
N GLY A 146 -22.40 12.84 -12.55
CA GLY A 146 -22.43 13.72 -11.37
C GLY A 146 -22.70 13.01 -10.03
N ARG A 147 -22.52 11.69 -9.95
CA ARG A 147 -22.66 10.85 -8.75
C ARG A 147 -21.44 9.98 -8.54
N LEU A 148 -21.09 9.70 -7.28
CA LEU A 148 -20.14 8.65 -6.95
C LEU A 148 -20.78 7.29 -7.10
N GLN A 149 -20.19 6.45 -7.93
CA GLN A 149 -20.64 5.07 -8.15
C GLN A 149 -19.46 4.11 -8.01
N ALA A 150 -19.70 2.94 -7.43
CA ALA A 150 -18.75 1.85 -7.47
C ALA A 150 -18.59 1.40 -8.94
N ILE A 151 -17.36 1.37 -9.44
CA ILE A 151 -17.04 0.97 -10.81
C ILE A 151 -16.35 -0.38 -10.89
N ALA A 152 -15.57 -0.74 -9.86
CA ALA A 152 -14.90 -2.03 -9.78
C ALA A 152 -14.63 -2.43 -8.32
N ARG A 153 -14.42 -3.71 -8.09
CA ARG A 153 -14.04 -4.24 -6.78
C ARG A 153 -13.31 -5.57 -6.94
N THR A 154 -12.30 -5.81 -6.10
CA THR A 154 -11.71 -7.15 -5.99
C THR A 154 -12.73 -8.15 -5.42
N PRO A 155 -12.56 -9.47 -5.60
CA PRO A 155 -13.30 -10.44 -4.84
C PRO A 155 -13.24 -10.19 -3.34
N TRP A 156 -14.33 -10.43 -2.62
CA TRP A 156 -14.31 -10.43 -1.16
C TRP A 156 -13.33 -11.49 -0.64
N ILE A 157 -12.68 -11.23 0.48
CA ILE A 157 -11.81 -12.24 1.11
C ILE A 157 -12.57 -13.54 1.42
N GLY A 158 -13.88 -13.43 1.66
CA GLY A 158 -14.79 -14.57 1.84
C GLY A 158 -15.02 -14.95 3.30
N THR A 159 -14.36 -14.31 4.25
CA THR A 159 -14.48 -14.61 5.67
C THR A 159 -14.58 -13.30 6.46
N ARG A 160 -15.58 -13.24 7.36
CA ARG A 160 -15.78 -12.13 8.29
C ARG A 160 -14.48 -11.80 9.04
N ASN A 161 -14.26 -10.51 9.31
CA ASN A 161 -13.09 -10.01 10.04
C ASN A 161 -11.75 -10.44 9.38
N ARG A 162 -11.73 -10.50 8.06
CA ARG A 162 -10.53 -10.57 7.25
C ARG A 162 -10.40 -9.27 6.48
N TRP A 163 -9.24 -8.67 6.59
CA TRP A 163 -8.99 -7.32 6.09
C TRP A 163 -7.80 -7.32 5.10
N LEU A 164 -7.69 -6.28 4.33
CA LEU A 164 -6.59 -5.99 3.43
C LEU A 164 -6.13 -4.55 3.63
N ASN A 165 -4.83 -4.30 3.37
CA ASN A 165 -4.28 -2.95 3.41
C ASN A 165 -3.69 -2.59 2.05
N PRO A 166 -4.06 -1.46 1.44
CA PRO A 166 -3.37 -0.92 0.28
C PRO A 166 -1.90 -0.65 0.58
N ALA A 167 -1.04 -0.90 -0.40
CA ALA A 167 0.41 -0.76 -0.27
C ALA A 167 1.00 0.29 -1.22
N GLY A 168 0.32 0.60 -2.34
CA GLY A 168 0.77 1.60 -3.29
C GLY A 168 -0.10 1.64 -4.54
N ILE A 169 0.05 2.70 -5.32
CA ILE A 169 -0.60 2.86 -6.64
C ILE A 169 0.45 3.44 -7.57
N ALA A 170 0.87 2.69 -8.55
CA ALA A 170 1.84 3.10 -9.58
C ALA A 170 1.82 2.11 -10.74
N ASP A 171 2.47 2.45 -11.82
CA ASP A 171 2.74 1.54 -12.93
C ASP A 171 3.93 0.63 -12.55
N TYR A 172 3.63 -0.51 -11.93
CA TYR A 172 4.63 -1.46 -11.45
C TYR A 172 5.12 -2.44 -12.52
N ASN A 173 4.40 -2.52 -13.65
CA ASN A 173 4.76 -3.45 -14.73
C ASN A 173 5.30 -2.74 -15.98
N GLY A 174 5.27 -1.39 -16.02
CA GLY A 174 5.78 -0.57 -17.11
C GLY A 174 4.88 -0.53 -18.35
N ASP A 175 3.59 -0.86 -18.23
CA ASP A 175 2.64 -0.83 -19.36
C ASP A 175 1.93 0.53 -19.55
N GLY A 176 2.23 1.52 -18.71
CA GLY A 176 1.66 2.87 -18.74
C GLY A 176 0.32 2.98 -18.01
N VAL A 177 -0.20 1.92 -17.39
CA VAL A 177 -1.45 1.91 -16.63
C VAL A 177 -1.17 1.49 -15.19
N PRO A 178 -1.55 2.30 -14.18
CA PRO A 178 -1.18 2.00 -12.80
C PRO A 178 -1.89 0.77 -12.25
N GLU A 179 -1.16 -0.04 -11.48
CA GLU A 179 -1.70 -1.05 -10.59
C GLU A 179 -1.94 -0.50 -9.19
N ILE A 180 -2.90 -1.12 -8.50
CA ILE A 180 -3.12 -0.96 -7.07
C ILE A 180 -2.52 -2.18 -6.38
N ALA A 181 -1.46 -1.97 -5.60
CA ALA A 181 -0.87 -2.99 -4.76
C ALA A 181 -1.61 -3.04 -3.42
N ILE A 182 -1.99 -4.25 -2.97
CA ILE A 182 -2.62 -4.50 -1.68
C ILE A 182 -1.96 -5.68 -0.98
N VAL A 183 -1.93 -5.69 0.35
CA VAL A 183 -1.63 -6.89 1.12
C VAL A 183 -2.93 -7.45 1.69
N ARG A 184 -3.37 -8.58 1.16
CA ARG A 184 -4.52 -9.32 1.64
C ARG A 184 -4.15 -10.07 2.91
N THR A 185 -4.93 -9.93 3.98
CA THR A 185 -4.71 -10.54 5.30
C THR A 185 -3.31 -10.31 5.89
N PRO A 186 -2.85 -9.04 6.05
CA PRO A 186 -1.48 -8.71 6.47
C PRO A 186 -1.09 -9.26 7.85
N HIS A 187 -2.07 -9.68 8.66
CA HIS A 187 -1.86 -10.24 10.00
C HIS A 187 -1.82 -11.77 10.03
N ILE A 188 -2.16 -12.42 8.90
CA ILE A 188 -2.26 -13.88 8.79
C ILE A 188 -1.70 -14.31 7.45
N GLY A 189 -0.38 -14.45 7.36
CA GLY A 189 0.31 -14.99 6.19
C GLY A 189 0.42 -14.06 4.97
N GLY A 190 -0.17 -12.89 5.01
CA GLY A 190 -0.14 -11.79 4.03
C GLY A 190 0.21 -12.10 2.57
N THR A 191 -0.75 -11.88 1.66
CA THR A 191 -0.52 -12.01 0.22
C THR A 191 -0.51 -10.62 -0.41
N LEU A 192 0.63 -10.20 -0.95
CA LEU A 192 0.72 -9.03 -1.82
C LEU A 192 0.06 -9.36 -3.15
N GLN A 193 -0.81 -8.49 -3.62
CA GLN A 193 -1.50 -8.62 -4.91
C GLN A 193 -1.47 -7.28 -5.65
N PHE A 194 -1.29 -7.33 -6.96
CA PHE A 194 -1.35 -6.18 -7.85
C PHE A 194 -2.62 -6.28 -8.71
N TRP A 195 -3.39 -5.20 -8.75
CA TRP A 195 -4.68 -5.13 -9.45
C TRP A 195 -4.72 -3.93 -10.38
N GLN A 196 -5.07 -4.12 -11.64
CA GLN A 196 -5.22 -3.07 -12.64
C GLN A 196 -6.68 -2.89 -13.03
N LEU A 197 -7.13 -1.65 -13.17
CA LEU A 197 -8.48 -1.34 -13.67
C LEU A 197 -8.50 -1.48 -15.20
N ALA A 198 -9.19 -2.47 -15.70
CA ALA A 198 -9.32 -2.73 -17.13
C ALA A 198 -10.78 -3.07 -17.48
N GLY A 199 -11.35 -2.39 -18.47
CA GLY A 199 -12.71 -2.65 -18.92
C GLY A 199 -13.81 -2.46 -17.86
N GLY A 200 -13.54 -1.72 -16.79
CA GLY A 200 -14.47 -1.52 -15.66
C GLY A 200 -14.40 -2.62 -14.60
N GLU A 201 -13.40 -3.48 -14.65
CA GLU A 201 -13.14 -4.53 -13.67
C GLU A 201 -11.71 -4.41 -13.12
N LEU A 202 -11.46 -4.93 -11.91
CA LEU A 202 -10.12 -5.11 -11.39
C LEU A 202 -9.58 -6.47 -11.81
N VAL A 203 -8.50 -6.45 -12.57
CA VAL A 203 -7.81 -7.63 -13.09
C VAL A 203 -6.53 -7.85 -12.30
N ALA A 204 -6.32 -9.06 -11.79
CA ALA A 204 -5.09 -9.42 -11.08
C ALA A 204 -3.91 -9.50 -12.07
N LYS A 205 -2.79 -8.84 -11.71
CA LYS A 205 -1.57 -8.77 -12.53
C LYS A 205 -0.41 -9.56 -11.95
N GLY A 206 -0.48 -9.94 -10.67
CA GLY A 206 0.52 -10.75 -10.00
C GLY A 206 0.28 -10.83 -8.50
N GLU A 207 0.84 -11.84 -7.87
CA GLU A 207 0.81 -11.98 -6.42
C GLU A 207 2.08 -12.64 -5.87
N GLN A 208 2.34 -12.39 -4.59
CA GLN A 208 3.45 -12.97 -3.84
C GLN A 208 3.08 -13.08 -2.36
N TYR A 209 3.47 -14.17 -1.70
CA TYR A 209 3.18 -14.43 -0.29
C TYR A 209 4.27 -13.90 0.65
N GLY A 210 3.91 -13.68 1.92
CA GLY A 210 4.89 -13.44 2.98
C GLY A 210 5.00 -12.00 3.45
N PHE A 211 3.99 -11.13 3.28
CA PHE A 211 4.06 -9.70 3.59
C PHE A 211 3.13 -9.27 4.72
N SER A 212 3.53 -8.22 5.45
CA SER A 212 2.76 -7.63 6.55
C SER A 212 2.96 -6.12 6.61
N ASN A 213 2.22 -5.38 5.80
CA ASN A 213 2.29 -3.91 5.74
C ASN A 213 1.35 -3.21 6.74
N HIS A 214 0.89 -3.90 7.78
CA HIS A 214 0.06 -3.32 8.84
C HIS A 214 0.17 -4.12 10.13
N ARG A 215 0.10 -3.42 11.27
CA ARG A 215 0.00 -4.00 12.61
C ARG A 215 -1.44 -3.89 13.11
N ILE A 216 -2.03 -4.99 13.54
CA ILE A 216 -3.40 -5.00 14.06
C ILE A 216 -3.58 -3.98 15.20
N GLY A 217 -4.64 -3.20 15.14
CA GLY A 217 -4.93 -2.13 16.08
C GLY A 217 -4.17 -0.83 15.83
N SER A 218 -3.30 -0.76 14.83
CA SER A 218 -2.60 0.47 14.43
C SER A 218 -3.47 1.32 13.51
N ARG A 219 -3.30 2.65 13.60
CA ARG A 219 -3.84 3.60 12.61
C ARG A 219 -2.87 3.90 11.47
N ILE A 220 -1.68 3.32 11.50
CA ILE A 220 -0.66 3.51 10.46
C ILE A 220 -0.89 2.48 9.37
N GLN A 221 -1.26 2.95 8.18
CA GLN A 221 -1.50 2.12 6.99
C GLN A 221 -0.34 2.19 5.98
N ASP A 222 0.61 3.10 6.17
CA ASP A 222 1.64 3.48 5.20
C ASP A 222 2.98 2.76 5.48
N LEU A 223 2.95 1.44 5.73
CA LEU A 223 4.17 0.62 5.90
C LEU A 223 4.68 0.11 4.54
N SER A 224 4.68 0.97 3.54
CA SER A 224 5.20 0.67 2.21
C SER A 224 5.69 1.94 1.52
N ALA A 225 6.57 1.81 0.54
CA ALA A 225 7.04 2.89 -0.30
C ALA A 225 7.23 2.39 -1.74
N THR A 226 7.02 3.29 -2.70
CA THR A 226 7.18 3.00 -4.13
C THR A 226 8.36 3.81 -4.67
N LEU A 227 9.35 3.13 -5.26
CA LEU A 227 10.53 3.76 -5.86
C LEU A 227 11.15 2.81 -6.90
N ASP A 228 11.85 3.34 -7.88
CA ASP A 228 12.68 2.56 -8.81
C ASP A 228 13.96 2.14 -8.07
N TRP A 229 13.98 0.91 -7.57
CA TRP A 229 15.08 0.40 -6.74
C TRP A 229 16.31 0.01 -7.57
N ASP A 230 16.11 -0.66 -8.68
CA ASP A 230 17.20 -1.16 -9.52
C ASP A 230 17.59 -0.20 -10.66
N SER A 231 16.93 0.97 -10.73
CA SER A 231 17.17 2.02 -11.73
C SER A 231 16.87 1.56 -13.16
N ASN A 232 15.88 0.68 -13.34
CA ASN A 232 15.43 0.21 -14.63
C ASN A 232 14.36 1.10 -15.29
N GLY A 233 13.89 2.14 -14.60
CA GLY A 233 12.85 3.06 -15.04
C GLY A 233 11.43 2.64 -14.68
N ILE A 234 11.25 1.47 -14.06
CA ILE A 234 9.97 0.96 -13.54
C ILE A 234 10.04 0.96 -12.02
N VAL A 235 8.99 1.37 -11.36
CA VAL A 235 8.99 1.45 -9.91
C VAL A 235 8.75 0.09 -9.26
N ASP A 236 9.42 -0.14 -8.14
CA ASP A 236 9.26 -1.30 -7.27
C ASP A 236 8.49 -0.92 -6.00
N LEU A 237 8.00 -1.91 -5.30
CA LEU A 237 7.32 -1.76 -4.03
C LEU A 237 8.20 -2.26 -2.88
N LEU A 238 8.51 -1.36 -1.94
CA LEU A 238 9.20 -1.66 -0.70
C LEU A 238 8.17 -1.84 0.41
N LEU A 239 8.17 -3.00 1.11
CA LEU A 239 7.25 -3.27 2.21
C LEU A 239 7.80 -4.34 3.16
N PRO A 240 7.30 -4.40 4.43
CA PRO A 240 7.74 -5.41 5.37
C PRO A 240 7.24 -6.83 5.01
N GLU A 241 8.12 -7.82 5.25
CA GLU A 241 7.74 -9.22 5.30
C GLU A 241 6.99 -9.57 6.60
N VAL A 242 6.42 -10.77 6.67
CA VAL A 242 5.76 -11.29 7.89
C VAL A 242 6.73 -11.18 9.07
N GLY A 243 6.21 -10.67 10.22
CA GLY A 243 7.02 -10.36 11.38
C GLY A 243 7.68 -8.98 11.35
N ARG A 244 7.66 -8.27 10.22
CA ARG A 244 8.14 -6.89 10.02
C ARG A 244 9.58 -6.62 10.50
N ARG A 245 10.43 -7.68 10.51
CA ARG A 245 11.86 -7.59 10.82
C ARG A 245 12.76 -7.60 9.59
N SER A 246 12.15 -7.52 8.42
CA SER A 246 12.81 -7.33 7.13
C SER A 246 11.92 -6.52 6.20
N LEU A 247 12.53 -5.82 5.26
CA LEU A 247 11.86 -5.18 4.14
C LEU A 247 12.20 -5.95 2.87
N ALA A 248 11.19 -6.27 2.09
CA ALA A 248 11.37 -6.78 0.74
C ALA A 248 11.18 -5.66 -0.29
N ILE A 249 11.97 -5.73 -1.34
CA ILE A 249 11.77 -4.97 -2.57
C ILE A 249 11.12 -5.91 -3.57
N VAL A 250 9.94 -5.54 -4.05
CA VAL A 250 9.14 -6.40 -4.95
C VAL A 250 8.93 -5.69 -6.27
N THR A 251 9.32 -6.33 -7.36
CA THR A 251 9.03 -5.92 -8.72
C THR A 251 7.86 -6.72 -9.30
N LEU A 252 7.14 -6.13 -10.26
CA LEU A 252 6.10 -6.80 -11.06
C LEU A 252 6.55 -6.90 -12.51
N SER A 253 6.89 -8.10 -12.98
CA SER A 253 7.37 -8.30 -14.34
C SER A 253 6.74 -9.54 -14.97
N GLY A 254 6.25 -9.40 -16.20
CA GLY A 254 5.66 -10.51 -16.97
C GLY A 254 4.49 -11.20 -16.27
N GLY A 255 3.67 -10.43 -15.51
CA GLY A 255 2.54 -10.97 -14.75
C GLY A 255 2.92 -11.73 -13.48
N THR A 256 4.15 -11.54 -13.00
CA THR A 256 4.67 -12.22 -11.80
C THR A 256 5.29 -11.20 -10.86
N ALA A 257 4.86 -11.22 -9.59
CA ALA A 257 5.50 -10.47 -8.53
C ALA A 257 6.71 -11.26 -8.01
N ARG A 258 7.88 -10.61 -7.89
CA ARG A 258 9.14 -11.23 -7.45
C ARG A 258 9.84 -10.35 -6.43
N VAL A 259 10.44 -10.98 -5.42
CA VAL A 259 11.34 -10.29 -4.50
C VAL A 259 12.70 -10.12 -5.17
N LEU A 260 13.12 -8.85 -5.35
CA LEU A 260 14.44 -8.49 -5.85
C LEU A 260 15.50 -8.60 -4.76
N ALA A 261 15.17 -8.09 -3.56
CA ALA A 261 16.06 -8.09 -2.41
C ALA A 261 15.26 -8.10 -1.11
N THR A 262 15.90 -8.59 -0.04
CA THR A 262 15.40 -8.53 1.32
C THR A 262 16.42 -7.85 2.23
N LEU A 263 15.99 -6.85 2.97
CA LEU A 263 16.81 -6.04 3.86
C LEU A 263 16.45 -6.36 5.31
N PRO A 264 17.32 -7.03 6.10
CA PRO A 264 17.05 -7.28 7.51
C PRO A 264 17.03 -5.96 8.30
N MET A 265 16.08 -5.85 9.24
CA MET A 265 15.94 -4.70 10.13
C MET A 265 16.34 -5.08 11.56
N PRO A 266 17.02 -4.18 12.30
CA PRO A 266 17.46 -4.47 13.67
C PRO A 266 16.29 -4.60 14.65
N ALA A 267 15.13 -4.00 14.33
CA ALA A 267 13.90 -4.14 15.09
C ALA A 267 12.68 -4.18 14.15
N GLU A 268 11.48 -4.37 14.70
CA GLU A 268 10.24 -4.41 13.93
C GLU A 268 9.95 -3.05 13.28
N VAL A 269 9.61 -3.04 11.98
CA VAL A 269 9.12 -1.85 11.28
C VAL A 269 7.76 -1.46 11.83
N ARG A 270 7.62 -0.20 12.26
CA ARG A 270 6.41 0.24 12.98
C ARG A 270 5.77 1.51 12.45
N GLY A 271 6.54 2.38 11.85
CA GLY A 271 6.06 3.67 11.34
C GLY A 271 5.90 3.70 9.83
N PRO A 272 5.34 4.81 9.31
CA PRO A 272 5.19 5.00 7.88
C PRO A 272 6.56 5.02 7.20
N LEU A 273 6.67 4.35 6.07
CA LEU A 273 7.84 4.45 5.20
C LEU A 273 7.73 5.75 4.42
N THR A 274 8.76 6.60 4.49
CA THR A 274 8.75 7.90 3.82
C THR A 274 9.95 8.08 2.91
N LEU A 275 9.67 8.44 1.65
CA LEU A 275 10.71 8.80 0.68
C LEU A 275 11.28 10.19 1.01
N ASP A 276 12.57 10.37 0.75
CA ASP A 276 13.20 11.68 0.74
C ASP A 276 12.74 12.50 -0.50
N ALA A 277 13.12 13.77 -0.53
CA ALA A 277 12.77 14.66 -1.63
C ALA A 277 13.37 14.22 -2.99
N GLY A 278 14.42 13.40 -2.97
CA GLY A 278 15.05 12.84 -4.17
C GLY A 278 14.39 11.57 -4.68
N GLY A 279 13.43 11.00 -3.93
CA GLY A 279 12.70 9.77 -4.31
C GLY A 279 13.56 8.50 -4.30
N ARG A 280 14.74 8.53 -3.67
CA ARG A 280 15.70 7.41 -3.68
C ARG A 280 16.02 6.82 -2.32
N THR A 281 15.70 7.55 -1.25
CA THR A 281 16.04 7.15 0.12
C THR A 281 14.76 6.99 0.92
N VAL A 282 14.57 5.85 1.57
CA VAL A 282 13.40 5.55 2.39
C VAL A 282 13.80 5.59 3.85
N ARG A 283 13.08 6.38 4.65
CA ARG A 283 13.17 6.38 6.11
C ARG A 283 12.21 5.34 6.67
N VAL A 284 12.72 4.51 7.56
CA VAL A 284 12.04 3.35 8.14
C VAL A 284 12.05 3.47 9.68
N PRO A 285 10.94 3.93 10.29
CA PRO A 285 10.83 3.97 11.75
C PRO A 285 10.67 2.57 12.33
N LEU A 286 11.44 2.27 13.39
CA LEU A 286 11.43 0.99 14.06
C LEU A 286 10.75 1.06 15.44
N GLU A 287 10.34 -0.10 15.98
CA GLU A 287 9.65 -0.22 17.27
C GLU A 287 10.51 0.23 18.45
N ASN A 288 11.82 0.05 18.36
CA ASN A 288 12.79 0.47 19.39
C ASN A 288 13.10 1.99 19.38
N GLY A 289 12.42 2.77 18.51
CA GLY A 289 12.60 4.21 18.36
C GLY A 289 13.72 4.60 17.39
N GLU A 290 14.46 3.64 16.85
CA GLU A 290 15.47 3.92 15.83
C GLU A 290 14.82 4.28 14.49
N MET A 291 15.54 5.08 13.69
CA MET A 291 15.23 5.40 12.31
C MET A 291 16.32 4.81 11.42
N VAL A 292 15.97 3.82 10.62
CA VAL A 292 16.84 3.26 9.58
C VAL A 292 16.58 3.99 8.27
N THR A 293 17.64 4.17 7.49
CA THR A 293 17.56 4.71 6.14
C THR A 293 18.05 3.66 5.17
N VAL A 294 17.25 3.37 4.15
CA VAL A 294 17.58 2.42 3.09
C VAL A 294 17.56 3.10 1.73
N SER A 295 18.50 2.74 0.87
CA SER A 295 18.58 3.24 -0.50
C SER A 295 19.20 2.18 -1.39
N PRO A 296 18.88 2.17 -2.71
CA PRO A 296 19.61 1.35 -3.67
C PRO A 296 21.11 1.70 -3.64
N GLU A 297 21.95 0.73 -3.94
CA GLU A 297 23.37 0.98 -4.20
C GLU A 297 23.55 1.76 -5.51
N ARG A 298 24.60 2.57 -5.58
CA ARG A 298 24.97 3.33 -6.78
C ARG A 298 25.78 2.46 -7.72
#